data_586af49bff4bdf141b8d085013b468e1
#
_entry.id   586af49bff4bdf141b8d085013b468e1
#
_cell.length_a   1.000
_cell.length_b   1.000
_cell.length_c   1.000
_cell.angle_alpha   90.00
_cell.angle_beta   90.00
_cell.angle_gamma   90.00
#
_symmetry.space_group_name_H-M   'P 1'
#
loop_
_entity.id
_entity.type
_entity.pdbx_description
1 polymer ?
#
loop_
_entity_poly.entity_id
_entity_poly.type
_entity_poly.pdbx_seq_one_letter_code
_entity_poly.pdbx_strand_id
1 'polypeptide(L)'
;MQENEKTTVPIPSVGADGEQSLSYVTNEIITTGNEEINPIDESVEEMLRQMQRMSDPSYLATMTMSQLYDTVYESRLPIIDGLLYPGTYLFVGAPKVGKSFLMAQFAYHVSTGLSLWNYSVHAGTVLYLALEDDYRRLQERLYRMFGVEGTDTLHFATCAKQLGAGLDEQLARFVSEHRDTRLIIIDTLQKIREASGDRYSYASDYEIIGQLKYFADQTGIALLLVHHTRKQQADDKFDMISGTNGLLGAADGAFVLQKEKRTGNTAVLEVSG
;
A
#
# COMPACT_ATOMS: atom_id res chain seq x y z
N MET A 1 32.54 -31.41 44.76
CA MET A 1 32.82 -29.96 44.74
C MET A 1 32.82 -29.59 43.26
N GLN A 2 31.71 -29.12 42.78
CA GLN A 2 31.59 -28.63 41.41
C GLN A 2 31.51 -27.10 41.48
N GLU A 3 32.47 -26.44 40.85
CA GLU A 3 32.50 -25.00 40.70
C GLU A 3 31.60 -24.60 39.51
N ASN A 4 30.64 -23.72 39.78
CA ASN A 4 29.79 -23.08 38.78
C ASN A 4 30.57 -21.93 38.13
N GLU A 5 30.96 -22.07 36.89
CA GLU A 5 31.39 -20.95 36.05
C GLU A 5 30.20 -20.19 35.46
N LYS A 6 30.12 -18.91 35.82
CA LYS A 6 29.17 -17.96 35.29
C LYS A 6 29.61 -17.52 33.89
N THR A 7 28.81 -17.81 32.89
CA THR A 7 28.97 -17.29 31.52
C THR A 7 28.49 -15.85 31.48
N THR A 8 29.39 -14.92 31.31
CA THR A 8 29.07 -13.50 31.04
C THR A 8 28.98 -13.28 29.53
N VAL A 9 27.81 -12.81 29.07
CA VAL A 9 27.60 -12.42 27.67
C VAL A 9 28.06 -10.97 27.52
N PRO A 10 28.97 -10.64 26.59
CA PRO A 10 29.37 -9.27 26.31
C PRO A 10 28.29 -8.50 25.54
N ILE A 11 27.96 -7.32 26.02
CA ILE A 11 27.15 -6.34 25.32
C ILE A 11 28.05 -5.60 24.32
N PRO A 12 27.71 -5.47 23.02
CA PRO A 12 28.55 -4.72 22.09
C PRO A 12 28.44 -3.22 22.34
N SER A 13 29.60 -2.57 22.60
CA SER A 13 29.74 -1.12 22.60
C SER A 13 29.89 -0.62 21.15
N VAL A 14 29.11 0.40 20.81
CA VAL A 14 29.19 1.09 19.52
C VAL A 14 30.43 1.99 19.52
N GLY A 15 31.44 1.65 18.72
CA GLY A 15 32.55 2.52 18.38
C GLY A 15 32.25 3.34 17.13
N ALA A 16 32.68 4.59 17.12
CA ALA A 16 32.41 5.60 16.12
C ALA A 16 33.37 5.52 14.91
N ASP A 17 33.42 4.41 14.19
CA ASP A 17 34.09 4.35 12.90
C ASP A 17 33.43 3.26 12.05
N GLY A 18 32.84 3.69 10.94
CA GLY A 18 31.89 2.93 10.14
C GLY A 18 32.50 1.86 9.23
N GLU A 19 33.05 0.79 9.77
CA GLU A 19 33.30 -0.44 9.03
C GLU A 19 32.62 -1.61 9.74
N GLN A 20 31.58 -2.16 9.09
CA GLN A 20 30.95 -3.40 9.52
C GLN A 20 31.84 -4.59 9.12
N SER A 21 32.64 -5.09 10.07
CA SER A 21 33.23 -6.41 9.91
C SER A 21 32.26 -7.48 10.41
N LEU A 22 31.79 -8.33 9.53
CA LEU A 22 31.11 -9.57 9.87
C LEU A 22 32.10 -10.53 10.55
N SER A 23 32.05 -10.60 11.88
CA SER A 23 32.77 -11.65 12.60
C SER A 23 31.99 -12.96 12.54
N TYR A 24 32.55 -13.94 11.88
CA TYR A 24 32.04 -15.32 11.88
C TYR A 24 32.22 -15.91 13.28
N VAL A 25 31.15 -16.34 13.91
CA VAL A 25 31.21 -17.17 15.12
C VAL A 25 31.53 -18.60 14.64
N THR A 26 32.81 -18.98 14.83
CA THR A 26 33.21 -20.38 14.72
C THR A 26 32.82 -21.08 16.02
N ASN A 27 31.78 -21.92 15.96
CA ASN A 27 31.46 -22.83 17.05
C ASN A 27 32.52 -23.91 17.12
N GLU A 28 33.46 -23.82 18.08
CA GLU A 28 34.21 -24.97 18.51
C GLU A 28 33.30 -25.91 19.30
N ILE A 29 32.96 -27.03 18.69
CA ILE A 29 32.24 -28.12 19.33
C ILE A 29 33.23 -28.85 20.25
N ILE A 30 33.12 -28.63 21.56
CA ILE A 30 33.81 -29.45 22.54
C ILE A 30 33.04 -30.76 22.66
N THR A 31 33.61 -31.81 22.08
CA THR A 31 33.11 -33.19 22.23
C THR A 31 33.53 -33.76 23.59
N THR A 32 32.61 -33.80 24.54
CA THR A 32 32.74 -34.66 25.73
C THR A 32 31.43 -35.42 25.93
N GLY A 33 31.52 -36.71 25.76
CA GLY A 33 30.46 -37.67 26.17
C GLY A 33 29.47 -38.04 25.07
N ASN A 34 29.26 -39.34 24.90
CA ASN A 34 28.26 -39.97 24.07
C ASN A 34 26.83 -39.50 24.44
N GLU A 35 26.40 -38.36 23.97
CA GLU A 35 24.99 -38.05 23.80
C GLU A 35 24.64 -38.29 22.32
N GLU A 36 23.73 -39.22 22.07
CA GLU A 36 23.12 -39.39 20.74
C GLU A 36 22.59 -38.04 20.30
N ILE A 37 23.27 -37.48 19.32
CA ILE A 37 22.75 -36.27 18.62
C ILE A 37 21.42 -36.73 18.01
N ASN A 38 20.31 -36.26 18.59
CA ASN A 38 19.01 -36.44 17.94
C ASN A 38 19.14 -35.92 16.51
N PRO A 39 18.82 -36.72 15.49
CA PRO A 39 18.85 -36.26 14.13
C PRO A 39 18.00 -34.99 14.05
N ILE A 40 18.60 -33.90 13.58
CA ILE A 40 17.87 -32.67 13.29
C ILE A 40 16.69 -33.13 12.45
N ASP A 41 15.47 -32.84 12.93
CA ASP A 41 14.23 -33.23 12.25
C ASP A 41 14.38 -32.88 10.75
N GLU A 42 14.15 -33.87 9.88
CA GLU A 42 14.28 -33.71 8.41
C GLU A 42 13.58 -32.44 7.92
N SER A 43 12.50 -32.06 8.59
CA SER A 43 11.74 -30.82 8.33
C SER A 43 12.56 -29.57 8.59
N VAL A 44 13.44 -29.55 9.61
CA VAL A 44 14.31 -28.41 9.94
C VAL A 44 15.46 -28.30 8.95
N GLU A 45 16.04 -29.45 8.54
CA GLU A 45 17.08 -29.43 7.50
C GLU A 45 16.53 -28.97 6.15
N GLU A 46 15.31 -29.38 5.81
CA GLU A 46 14.67 -28.95 4.57
C GLU A 46 14.35 -27.47 4.59
N MET A 47 13.89 -26.95 5.72
CA MET A 47 13.67 -25.50 5.94
C MET A 47 14.96 -24.71 5.81
N LEU A 48 16.07 -25.18 6.42
CA LEU A 48 17.37 -24.51 6.30
C LEU A 48 17.90 -24.51 4.87
N ARG A 49 17.76 -25.63 4.15
CA ARG A 49 18.12 -25.71 2.72
C ARG A 49 17.26 -24.77 1.87
N GLN A 50 16.00 -24.64 2.17
CA GLN A 50 15.11 -23.70 1.47
C GLN A 50 15.48 -22.25 1.74
N MET A 51 15.78 -21.90 3.00
CA MET A 51 16.28 -20.55 3.36
C MET A 51 17.60 -20.20 2.65
N GLN A 52 18.53 -21.16 2.59
CA GLN A 52 19.79 -20.96 1.85
C GLN A 52 19.57 -20.76 0.36
N ARG A 53 18.66 -21.52 -0.26
CA ARG A 53 18.30 -21.32 -1.68
C ARG A 53 17.65 -19.95 -1.91
N MET A 54 16.76 -19.50 -1.02
CA MET A 54 16.11 -18.19 -1.13
C MET A 54 17.08 -17.03 -0.94
N SER A 55 18.23 -17.25 -0.30
CA SER A 55 19.31 -16.25 -0.13
C SER A 55 20.22 -16.14 -1.36
N ASP A 56 20.14 -17.07 -2.32
CA ASP A 56 20.92 -17.02 -3.55
C ASP A 56 20.25 -16.07 -4.56
N PRO A 57 20.90 -14.96 -4.97
CA PRO A 57 20.32 -14.04 -5.94
C PRO A 57 20.02 -14.64 -7.32
N SER A 58 20.62 -15.80 -7.65
CA SER A 58 20.37 -16.53 -8.90
C SER A 58 19.18 -17.48 -8.81
N TYR A 59 18.63 -17.72 -7.61
CA TYR A 59 17.55 -18.65 -7.40
C TYR A 59 16.20 -18.03 -7.75
N LEU A 60 15.52 -18.56 -8.75
CA LEU A 60 14.15 -18.20 -9.07
C LEU A 60 13.17 -19.12 -8.31
N ALA A 61 12.48 -18.59 -7.33
CA ALA A 61 11.44 -19.31 -6.64
C ALA A 61 10.25 -19.58 -7.58
N THR A 62 9.97 -20.85 -7.81
CA THR A 62 8.88 -21.29 -8.70
C THR A 62 7.93 -22.23 -7.97
N MET A 63 6.69 -22.26 -8.40
CA MET A 63 5.66 -23.17 -7.94
C MET A 63 5.08 -23.90 -9.14
N THR A 64 4.85 -25.19 -9.01
CA THR A 64 4.16 -25.97 -10.06
C THR A 64 2.66 -25.65 -10.07
N MET A 65 1.99 -25.93 -11.20
CA MET A 65 0.55 -25.73 -11.30
C MET A 65 -0.22 -26.58 -10.25
N SER A 66 0.24 -27.80 -9.97
CA SER A 66 -0.36 -28.66 -8.94
C SER A 66 -0.22 -28.04 -7.55
N GLN A 67 0.98 -27.58 -7.19
CA GLN A 67 1.20 -26.88 -5.92
C GLN A 67 0.34 -25.62 -5.79
N LEU A 68 0.16 -24.87 -6.91
CA LEU A 68 -0.68 -23.68 -6.92
C LEU A 68 -2.15 -24.02 -6.67
N TYR A 69 -2.64 -25.11 -7.21
CA TYR A 69 -4.02 -25.56 -6.98
C TYR A 69 -4.26 -26.11 -5.57
N ASP A 70 -3.25 -26.76 -4.99
CA ASP A 70 -3.32 -27.28 -3.63
C ASP A 70 -3.13 -26.19 -2.56
N THR A 71 -2.61 -25.01 -2.95
CA THR A 71 -2.41 -23.89 -2.04
C THR A 71 -3.72 -23.16 -1.77
N VAL A 72 -4.12 -23.08 -0.51
CA VAL A 72 -5.29 -22.31 -0.08
C VAL A 72 -4.89 -20.86 0.08
N TYR A 73 -5.39 -20.00 -0.81
CA TYR A 73 -5.27 -18.56 -0.67
C TYR A 73 -6.50 -18.00 0.03
N GLU A 74 -6.28 -17.17 1.04
CA GLU A 74 -7.38 -16.44 1.66
C GLU A 74 -8.02 -15.48 0.65
N SER A 75 -9.34 -15.60 0.48
CA SER A 75 -10.10 -14.67 -0.37
C SER A 75 -10.11 -13.29 0.27
N ARG A 76 -9.57 -12.30 -0.43
CA ARG A 76 -9.63 -10.91 0.03
C ARG A 76 -11.04 -10.38 -0.19
N LEU A 77 -11.70 -9.98 0.90
CA LEU A 77 -13.02 -9.36 0.82
C LEU A 77 -12.93 -8.04 0.07
N PRO A 78 -13.92 -7.71 -0.78
CA PRO A 78 -14.02 -6.38 -1.37
C PRO A 78 -14.08 -5.30 -0.30
N ILE A 79 -13.71 -4.09 -0.64
CA ILE A 79 -13.91 -2.91 0.22
C ILE A 79 -15.35 -2.41 0.04
N ILE A 80 -15.80 -2.39 -1.22
CA ILE A 80 -17.17 -2.06 -1.62
C ILE A 80 -17.59 -3.12 -2.64
N ASP A 81 -18.60 -3.91 -2.32
CA ASP A 81 -19.06 -5.04 -3.14
C ASP A 81 -19.32 -4.62 -4.58
N GLY A 82 -18.68 -5.31 -5.53
CA GLY A 82 -18.86 -5.06 -6.96
C GLY A 82 -18.29 -3.72 -7.46
N LEU A 83 -17.62 -2.93 -6.61
CA LEU A 83 -17.09 -1.63 -7.00
C LEU A 83 -15.61 -1.43 -6.67
N LEU A 84 -15.15 -1.81 -5.49
CA LEU A 84 -13.77 -1.57 -5.05
C LEU A 84 -13.22 -2.79 -4.31
N TYR A 85 -12.14 -3.33 -4.82
CA TYR A 85 -11.41 -4.47 -4.26
C TYR A 85 -10.04 -4.00 -3.71
N PRO A 86 -9.35 -4.81 -2.89
CA PRO A 86 -7.94 -4.56 -2.59
C PRO A 86 -7.12 -4.42 -3.88
N GLY A 87 -6.23 -3.43 -3.93
CA GLY A 87 -5.44 -3.11 -5.12
C GLY A 87 -5.22 -1.60 -5.28
N THR A 88 -4.62 -1.20 -6.38
CA THR A 88 -4.26 0.20 -6.66
C THR A 88 -5.06 0.73 -7.84
N TYR A 89 -5.82 1.79 -7.61
CA TYR A 89 -6.73 2.37 -8.58
C TYR A 89 -6.45 3.85 -8.79
N LEU A 90 -6.53 4.30 -10.04
CA LEU A 90 -6.52 5.71 -10.37
C LEU A 90 -7.93 6.30 -10.22
N PHE A 91 -8.05 7.45 -9.58
CA PHE A 91 -9.28 8.23 -9.55
C PHE A 91 -9.08 9.54 -10.29
N VAL A 92 -9.59 9.64 -11.51
CA VAL A 92 -9.26 10.73 -12.43
C VAL A 92 -10.48 11.58 -12.80
N GLY A 93 -10.23 12.81 -13.17
CA GLY A 93 -11.25 13.74 -13.64
C GLY A 93 -10.73 15.17 -13.75
N ALA A 94 -11.45 15.99 -14.47
CA ALA A 94 -11.11 17.40 -14.67
C ALA A 94 -11.01 18.15 -13.32
N PRO A 95 -10.21 19.23 -13.25
CA PRO A 95 -10.22 20.09 -12.08
C PRO A 95 -11.64 20.59 -11.74
N LYS A 96 -11.98 20.64 -10.44
CA LYS A 96 -13.28 21.13 -9.92
C LYS A 96 -14.50 20.28 -10.34
N VAL A 97 -14.33 19.05 -10.82
CA VAL A 97 -15.44 18.14 -11.16
C VAL A 97 -16.11 17.54 -9.93
N GLY A 98 -15.46 17.58 -8.76
CA GLY A 98 -15.99 17.04 -7.50
C GLY A 98 -15.22 15.82 -6.98
N LYS A 99 -14.01 15.53 -7.48
CA LYS A 99 -13.20 14.37 -7.04
C LYS A 99 -13.07 14.28 -5.53
N SER A 100 -12.57 15.33 -4.87
CA SER A 100 -12.33 15.32 -3.42
C SER A 100 -13.62 15.19 -2.59
N PHE A 101 -14.79 15.60 -3.13
CA PHE A 101 -16.08 15.32 -2.49
C PHE A 101 -16.42 13.83 -2.56
N LEU A 102 -16.23 13.23 -3.73
CA LEU A 102 -16.51 11.80 -3.89
C LEU A 102 -15.49 10.94 -3.11
N MET A 103 -14.23 11.36 -3.03
CA MET A 103 -13.25 10.70 -2.16
C MET A 103 -13.62 10.78 -0.69
N ALA A 104 -14.11 11.92 -0.20
CA ALA A 104 -14.61 12.05 1.17
C ALA A 104 -15.83 11.14 1.41
N GLN A 105 -16.71 10.98 0.40
CA GLN A 105 -17.85 10.06 0.48
C GLN A 105 -17.39 8.60 0.56
N PHE A 106 -16.46 8.16 -0.30
CA PHE A 106 -15.88 6.82 -0.21
C PHE A 106 -15.24 6.59 1.17
N ALA A 107 -14.42 7.54 1.62
CA ALA A 107 -13.75 7.46 2.93
C ALA A 107 -14.74 7.30 4.09
N TYR A 108 -15.77 8.13 4.13
CA TYR A 108 -16.79 8.09 5.18
C TYR A 108 -17.57 6.77 5.18
N HIS A 109 -18.02 6.32 4.02
CA HIS A 109 -18.79 5.07 3.92
C HIS A 109 -17.94 3.85 4.29
N VAL A 110 -16.66 3.79 3.88
CA VAL A 110 -15.76 2.70 4.27
C VAL A 110 -15.45 2.74 5.76
N SER A 111 -15.25 3.92 6.34
CA SER A 111 -14.96 4.04 7.77
C SER A 111 -16.16 3.70 8.67
N THR A 112 -17.39 3.92 8.20
CA THR A 112 -18.62 3.69 8.96
C THR A 112 -19.32 2.36 8.64
N GLY A 113 -18.98 1.72 7.51
CA GLY A 113 -19.70 0.53 7.02
C GLY A 113 -21.08 0.81 6.44
N LEU A 114 -21.45 2.08 6.29
CA LEU A 114 -22.71 2.46 5.66
C LEU A 114 -22.65 2.17 4.16
N SER A 115 -23.73 1.62 3.61
CA SER A 115 -23.82 1.35 2.17
C SER A 115 -23.58 2.60 1.35
N LEU A 116 -22.71 2.49 0.34
CA LEU A 116 -22.47 3.55 -0.64
C LEU A 116 -23.41 3.32 -1.83
N TRP A 117 -24.36 4.23 -2.01
CA TRP A 117 -25.46 4.05 -2.98
C TRP A 117 -26.17 2.71 -2.71
N ASN A 118 -26.12 1.77 -3.67
CA ASN A 118 -26.71 0.43 -3.55
C ASN A 118 -25.66 -0.67 -3.27
N TYR A 119 -24.41 -0.30 -3.00
CA TYR A 119 -23.33 -1.25 -2.77
C TYR A 119 -23.11 -1.47 -1.27
N SER A 120 -22.95 -2.72 -0.85
CA SER A 120 -22.54 -3.04 0.51
C SER A 120 -21.09 -2.63 0.73
N VAL A 121 -20.77 -2.18 1.93
CA VAL A 121 -19.44 -1.69 2.29
C VAL A 121 -18.91 -2.49 3.48
N HIS A 122 -17.68 -2.96 3.36
CA HIS A 122 -16.98 -3.64 4.43
C HIS A 122 -16.18 -2.61 5.24
N ALA A 123 -16.64 -2.35 6.45
CA ALA A 123 -16.07 -1.32 7.33
C ALA A 123 -14.59 -1.59 7.67
N GLY A 124 -13.84 -0.52 7.86
CA GLY A 124 -12.48 -0.54 8.37
C GLY A 124 -11.86 0.85 8.42
N THR A 125 -10.66 0.92 8.97
CA THR A 125 -9.93 2.18 9.09
C THR A 125 -9.54 2.73 7.71
N VAL A 126 -9.68 4.04 7.54
CA VAL A 126 -9.36 4.77 6.32
C VAL A 126 -8.34 5.86 6.60
N LEU A 127 -7.31 5.95 5.77
CA LEU A 127 -6.38 7.08 5.72
C LEU A 127 -6.66 7.93 4.49
N TYR A 128 -6.92 9.23 4.68
CA TYR A 128 -7.07 10.19 3.59
C TYR A 128 -5.96 11.23 3.62
N LEU A 129 -4.99 11.11 2.72
CA LEU A 129 -3.95 12.10 2.48
C LEU A 129 -4.51 13.22 1.58
N ALA A 130 -5.03 14.28 2.21
CA ALA A 130 -5.62 15.44 1.53
C ALA A 130 -4.56 16.53 1.29
N LEU A 131 -3.59 16.24 0.41
CA LEU A 131 -2.34 17.02 0.26
C LEU A 131 -2.49 18.35 -0.48
N GLU A 132 -3.68 18.65 -1.02
CA GLU A 132 -4.03 19.95 -1.62
C GLU A 132 -5.00 20.74 -0.74
N ASP A 133 -5.27 20.26 0.46
CA ASP A 133 -6.26 20.84 1.37
C ASP A 133 -5.63 21.28 2.70
N ASP A 134 -6.40 21.95 3.52
CA ASP A 134 -6.11 22.23 4.93
C ASP A 134 -7.25 21.71 5.82
N TYR A 135 -6.97 21.52 7.12
CA TYR A 135 -7.93 20.96 8.06
C TYR A 135 -9.22 21.78 8.18
N ARG A 136 -9.16 23.11 8.02
CA ARG A 136 -10.34 23.97 8.06
C ARG A 136 -11.27 23.69 6.87
N ARG A 137 -10.73 23.63 5.66
CA ARG A 137 -11.51 23.33 4.45
C ARG A 137 -12.06 21.91 4.47
N LEU A 138 -11.27 20.94 5.01
CA LEU A 138 -11.74 19.58 5.25
C LEU A 138 -12.93 19.57 6.21
N GLN A 139 -12.81 20.22 7.35
CA GLN A 139 -13.89 20.32 8.35
C GLN A 139 -15.15 20.93 7.74
N GLU A 140 -15.06 22.08 7.05
CA GLU A 140 -16.20 22.72 6.41
C GLU A 140 -16.87 21.82 5.36
N ARG A 141 -16.08 21.06 4.59
CA ARG A 141 -16.58 20.08 3.61
C ARG A 141 -17.31 18.94 4.29
N LEU A 142 -16.71 18.33 5.30
CA LEU A 142 -17.26 17.18 6.00
C LEU A 142 -18.56 17.55 6.72
N TYR A 143 -18.62 18.71 7.37
CA TYR A 143 -19.88 19.21 7.96
C TYR A 143 -21.00 19.40 6.95
N ARG A 144 -20.69 19.88 5.75
CA ARG A 144 -21.71 20.02 4.68
C ARG A 144 -22.19 18.67 4.17
N MET A 145 -21.34 17.65 4.16
CA MET A 145 -21.66 16.33 3.60
C MET A 145 -22.35 15.42 4.62
N PHE A 146 -21.87 15.41 5.86
CA PHE A 146 -22.20 14.40 6.85
C PHE A 146 -22.77 14.99 8.17
N GLY A 147 -22.86 16.31 8.27
CA GLY A 147 -23.32 16.95 9.49
C GLY A 147 -22.29 16.86 10.62
N VAL A 148 -22.79 16.59 11.84
CA VAL A 148 -21.96 16.56 13.05
C VAL A 148 -21.51 15.14 13.44
N GLU A 149 -21.93 14.13 12.71
CA GLU A 149 -21.57 12.73 12.99
C GLU A 149 -20.15 12.46 12.51
N GLY A 150 -19.25 12.17 13.45
CA GLY A 150 -17.86 11.81 13.20
C GLY A 150 -17.63 10.32 13.36
N THR A 151 -16.43 9.89 12.99
CA THR A 151 -15.92 8.53 13.21
C THR A 151 -14.44 8.58 13.55
N ASP A 152 -14.00 7.71 14.45
CA ASP A 152 -12.60 7.61 14.88
C ASP A 152 -11.75 6.74 13.93
N THR A 153 -12.39 6.08 12.97
CA THR A 153 -11.74 5.20 11.98
C THR A 153 -11.43 5.90 10.66
N LEU A 154 -11.70 7.21 10.53
CA LEU A 154 -11.33 8.02 9.37
C LEU A 154 -10.28 9.06 9.76
N HIS A 155 -9.06 8.83 9.29
CA HIS A 155 -7.91 9.65 9.58
C HIS A 155 -7.56 10.56 8.40
N PHE A 156 -7.18 11.80 8.67
CA PHE A 156 -6.76 12.77 7.66
C PHE A 156 -5.32 13.24 7.91
N ALA A 157 -4.55 13.40 6.82
CA ALA A 157 -3.29 14.12 6.84
C ALA A 157 -3.25 15.12 5.68
N THR A 158 -2.79 16.35 5.97
CA THR A 158 -2.65 17.42 4.97
C THR A 158 -1.22 17.59 4.48
N CYS A 159 -0.31 16.79 5.01
CA CYS A 159 1.08 16.68 4.57
C CYS A 159 1.56 15.24 4.68
N ALA A 160 2.45 14.87 3.77
CA ALA A 160 3.14 13.59 3.77
C ALA A 160 4.52 13.77 3.11
N LYS A 161 5.42 12.81 3.32
CA LYS A 161 6.66 12.73 2.57
C LYS A 161 6.39 12.31 1.12
N GLN A 162 7.41 12.41 0.28
CA GLN A 162 7.35 11.91 -1.10
C GLN A 162 7.67 10.41 -1.14
N LEU A 163 7.23 9.73 -2.17
CA LEU A 163 7.55 8.35 -2.42
C LEU A 163 9.07 8.20 -2.64
N GLY A 164 9.69 7.17 -2.06
CA GLY A 164 11.14 7.02 -2.05
C GLY A 164 11.90 7.99 -1.11
N ALA A 165 11.18 8.87 -0.41
CA ALA A 165 11.73 9.80 0.59
C ALA A 165 11.03 9.67 1.95
N GLY A 166 10.37 8.54 2.20
CA GLY A 166 9.78 8.14 3.47
C GLY A 166 8.25 8.11 3.51
N LEU A 167 7.54 8.20 2.38
CA LEU A 167 6.09 7.97 2.33
C LEU A 167 5.75 6.51 2.60
N ASP A 168 6.50 5.60 2.01
CA ASP A 168 6.40 4.16 2.16
C ASP A 168 6.49 3.74 3.64
N GLU A 169 7.44 4.28 4.39
CA GLU A 169 7.54 4.04 5.83
C GLU A 169 6.38 4.66 6.61
N GLN A 170 5.89 5.85 6.20
CA GLN A 170 4.73 6.48 6.83
C GLN A 170 3.47 5.62 6.63
N LEU A 171 3.23 5.11 5.41
CA LEU A 171 2.09 4.26 5.10
C LEU A 171 2.19 2.90 5.81
N ALA A 172 3.37 2.27 5.80
CA ALA A 172 3.61 1.00 6.47
C ALA A 172 3.38 1.12 7.99
N ARG A 173 3.87 2.21 8.60
CA ARG A 173 3.64 2.49 10.01
C ARG A 173 2.16 2.67 10.32
N PHE A 174 1.44 3.47 9.53
CA PHE A 174 0.00 3.68 9.72
C PHE A 174 -0.76 2.35 9.69
N VAL A 175 -0.52 1.51 8.68
CA VAL A 175 -1.17 0.19 8.55
C VAL A 175 -0.79 -0.74 9.72
N SER A 176 0.44 -0.67 10.23
CA SER A 176 0.86 -1.47 11.39
C SER A 176 0.15 -1.05 12.70
N GLU A 177 -0.11 0.24 12.86
CA GLU A 177 -0.83 0.82 14.00
C GLU A 177 -2.36 0.61 13.88
N HIS A 178 -2.88 0.50 12.64
CA HIS A 178 -4.30 0.30 12.32
C HIS A 178 -4.48 -0.92 11.43
N ARG A 179 -4.46 -2.11 12.02
CA ARG A 179 -4.47 -3.40 11.29
C ARG A 179 -5.77 -3.69 10.54
N ASP A 180 -6.83 -2.99 10.85
CA ASP A 180 -8.12 -3.02 10.17
C ASP A 180 -8.22 -2.01 9.01
N THR A 181 -7.08 -1.42 8.59
CA THR A 181 -7.04 -0.49 7.44
C THR A 181 -7.54 -1.18 6.19
N ARG A 182 -8.53 -0.57 5.53
CA ARG A 182 -9.13 -1.05 4.30
C ARG A 182 -8.84 -0.17 3.09
N LEU A 183 -8.73 1.14 3.31
CA LEU A 183 -8.63 2.12 2.23
C LEU A 183 -7.61 3.20 2.59
N ILE A 184 -6.74 3.51 1.62
CA ILE A 184 -5.90 4.71 1.66
C ILE A 184 -6.21 5.54 0.41
N ILE A 185 -6.50 6.83 0.60
CA ILE A 185 -6.75 7.79 -0.48
C ILE A 185 -5.61 8.79 -0.51
N ILE A 186 -5.02 9.00 -1.68
CA ILE A 186 -3.95 9.98 -1.92
C ILE A 186 -4.47 11.06 -2.88
N ASP A 187 -4.77 12.24 -2.35
CA ASP A 187 -5.30 13.39 -3.10
C ASP A 187 -4.31 14.58 -3.01
N THR A 188 -3.37 14.74 -3.94
CA THR A 188 -3.29 14.07 -5.24
C THR A 188 -1.95 13.32 -5.42
N LEU A 189 -1.93 12.37 -6.36
CA LEU A 189 -0.72 11.65 -6.77
C LEU A 189 0.46 12.60 -7.08
N GLN A 190 0.16 13.77 -7.66
CA GLN A 190 1.17 14.79 -7.98
C GLN A 190 1.99 15.26 -6.76
N LYS A 191 1.40 15.26 -5.57
CA LYS A 191 2.04 15.76 -4.35
C LYS A 191 3.04 14.81 -3.72
N ILE A 192 2.93 13.54 -4.02
CA ILE A 192 3.83 12.49 -3.51
C ILE A 192 4.98 12.16 -4.47
N ARG A 193 4.97 12.72 -5.68
CA ARG A 193 6.07 12.55 -6.64
C ARG A 193 7.28 13.39 -6.24
N GLU A 194 8.47 12.86 -6.50
CA GLU A 194 9.70 13.63 -6.32
C GLU A 194 9.70 14.90 -7.17
N ALA A 195 10.18 16.02 -6.58
CA ALA A 195 10.27 17.33 -7.24
C ALA A 195 11.42 17.44 -8.24
N SER A 196 12.17 16.38 -8.52
CA SER A 196 13.38 16.40 -9.34
C SER A 196 13.06 16.34 -10.84
N GLY A 197 13.14 17.51 -11.48
CA GLY A 197 13.35 17.86 -12.89
C GLY A 197 12.95 16.83 -13.97
N ASP A 198 12.53 17.30 -15.13
CA ASP A 198 12.39 16.60 -16.45
C ASP A 198 11.79 15.16 -16.53
N ARG A 199 11.12 14.66 -15.48
CA ARG A 199 10.81 13.24 -15.33
C ARG A 199 9.32 12.89 -15.31
N TYR A 200 8.54 13.52 -16.12
CA TYR A 200 7.26 12.93 -16.55
C TYR A 200 7.50 11.93 -17.68
N SER A 201 8.21 10.84 -17.36
CA SER A 201 8.42 9.76 -18.31
C SER A 201 7.48 8.60 -18.01
N TYR A 202 7.18 7.82 -19.04
CA TYR A 202 6.41 6.56 -18.90
C TYR A 202 7.02 5.65 -17.83
N ALA A 203 8.35 5.52 -17.80
CA ALA A 203 9.06 4.67 -16.84
C ALA A 203 8.85 5.13 -15.40
N SER A 204 8.95 6.46 -15.14
CA SER A 204 8.74 7.02 -13.81
C SER A 204 7.29 6.84 -13.32
N ASP A 205 6.30 7.03 -14.20
CA ASP A 205 4.89 6.82 -13.87
C ASP A 205 4.62 5.35 -13.54
N TYR A 206 5.17 4.44 -14.33
CA TYR A 206 5.02 2.99 -14.13
C TYR A 206 5.66 2.53 -12.81
N GLU A 207 6.85 3.05 -12.49
CA GLU A 207 7.58 2.72 -11.27
C GLU A 207 6.84 3.18 -10.01
N ILE A 208 6.32 4.42 -10.00
CA ILE A 208 5.55 4.96 -8.88
C ILE A 208 4.30 4.11 -8.59
N ILE A 209 3.53 3.78 -9.62
CA ILE A 209 2.35 2.93 -9.44
C ILE A 209 2.76 1.51 -9.04
N GLY A 210 3.85 0.98 -9.60
CA GLY A 210 4.38 -0.34 -9.25
C GLY A 210 4.74 -0.48 -7.76
N GLN A 211 5.41 0.53 -7.18
CA GLN A 211 5.74 0.56 -5.75
C GLN A 211 4.46 0.62 -4.88
N LEU A 212 3.51 1.49 -5.22
CA LEU A 212 2.24 1.60 -4.51
C LEU A 212 1.40 0.33 -4.65
N LYS A 213 1.39 -0.29 -5.83
CA LYS A 213 0.73 -1.58 -6.06
C LYS A 213 1.34 -2.69 -5.21
N TYR A 214 2.66 -2.79 -5.19
CA TYR A 214 3.34 -3.75 -4.34
C TYR A 214 2.93 -3.59 -2.87
N PHE A 215 2.86 -2.36 -2.37
CA PHE A 215 2.39 -2.07 -1.02
C PHE A 215 0.93 -2.52 -0.79
N ALA A 216 0.02 -2.21 -1.72
CA ALA A 216 -1.38 -2.62 -1.65
C ALA A 216 -1.52 -4.15 -1.66
N ASP A 217 -0.76 -4.84 -2.50
CA ASP A 217 -0.75 -6.29 -2.62
C ASP A 217 -0.25 -6.97 -1.34
N GLN A 218 0.80 -6.43 -0.70
CA GLN A 218 1.33 -6.95 0.56
C GLN A 218 0.37 -6.75 1.73
N THR A 219 -0.34 -5.63 1.77
CA THR A 219 -1.20 -5.26 2.91
C THR A 219 -2.66 -5.67 2.73
N GLY A 220 -3.08 -6.00 1.51
CA GLY A 220 -4.48 -6.36 1.20
C GLY A 220 -5.47 -5.20 1.30
N ILE A 221 -4.99 -3.96 1.13
CA ILE A 221 -5.80 -2.74 1.17
C ILE A 221 -6.12 -2.22 -0.24
N ALA A 222 -7.08 -1.29 -0.34
CA ALA A 222 -7.28 -0.50 -1.54
C ALA A 222 -6.53 0.84 -1.45
N LEU A 223 -5.84 1.21 -2.54
CA LEU A 223 -5.26 2.53 -2.75
C LEU A 223 -6.06 3.27 -3.84
N LEU A 224 -6.60 4.44 -3.52
CA LEU A 224 -7.22 5.36 -4.49
C LEU A 224 -6.30 6.56 -4.71
N LEU A 225 -5.74 6.66 -5.91
CA LEU A 225 -4.78 7.69 -6.31
C LEU A 225 -5.49 8.74 -7.15
N VAL A 226 -5.75 9.91 -6.55
CA VAL A 226 -6.43 10.99 -7.25
C VAL A 226 -5.46 11.68 -8.23
N HIS A 227 -5.89 11.80 -9.48
CA HIS A 227 -5.11 12.41 -10.54
C HIS A 227 -5.98 13.28 -11.45
N HIS A 228 -5.35 14.11 -12.28
CA HIS A 228 -6.05 15.02 -13.19
C HIS A 228 -6.08 14.44 -14.61
N THR A 229 -7.17 14.71 -15.36
CA THR A 229 -7.22 14.44 -16.79
C THR A 229 -6.45 15.52 -17.59
N ARG A 230 -5.93 15.13 -18.76
CA ARG A 230 -5.42 16.08 -19.76
C ARG A 230 -6.58 16.92 -20.32
N LYS A 231 -6.26 18.11 -20.85
CA LYS A 231 -7.25 18.98 -21.49
C LYS A 231 -7.65 18.52 -22.90
N GLN A 232 -6.94 17.55 -23.48
CA GLN A 232 -7.23 17.00 -24.80
C GLN A 232 -8.46 16.12 -24.75
N GLN A 233 -9.35 16.26 -25.73
CA GLN A 233 -10.43 15.31 -25.95
C GLN A 233 -9.85 14.07 -26.62
N ALA A 234 -10.20 12.90 -26.13
CA ALA A 234 -9.90 11.61 -26.73
C ALA A 234 -11.22 10.86 -26.94
N ASP A 235 -11.25 9.99 -27.94
CA ASP A 235 -12.42 9.15 -28.22
C ASP A 235 -12.64 8.14 -27.08
N ASP A 236 -11.57 7.63 -26.48
CA ASP A 236 -11.61 6.87 -25.25
C ASP A 236 -11.35 7.80 -24.04
N LYS A 237 -12.23 7.75 -23.05
CA LYS A 237 -12.17 8.58 -21.86
C LYS A 237 -10.97 8.22 -20.97
N PHE A 238 -10.53 6.98 -20.99
CA PHE A 238 -9.35 6.52 -20.24
C PHE A 238 -8.05 7.05 -20.86
N ASP A 239 -8.02 7.33 -22.17
CA ASP A 239 -6.88 8.00 -22.83
C ASP A 239 -6.70 9.47 -22.38
N MET A 240 -7.70 10.05 -21.72
CA MET A 240 -7.60 11.41 -21.15
C MET A 240 -6.84 11.44 -19.82
N ILE A 241 -6.44 10.31 -19.27
CA ILE A 241 -5.66 10.28 -18.03
C ILE A 241 -4.35 11.05 -18.26
N SER A 242 -4.13 12.07 -17.41
CA SER A 242 -2.93 12.91 -17.49
C SER A 242 -1.70 12.09 -17.10
N GLY A 243 -0.63 12.19 -17.88
CA GLY A 243 0.55 11.37 -17.70
C GLY A 243 0.80 10.52 -18.93
N THR A 244 1.41 9.41 -18.75
CA THR A 244 1.65 8.41 -19.79
C THR A 244 0.65 7.25 -19.65
N ASN A 245 0.47 6.45 -20.68
CA ASN A 245 -0.27 5.19 -20.57
C ASN A 245 0.33 4.25 -19.49
N GLY A 246 1.50 4.58 -18.95
CA GLY A 246 2.15 3.89 -17.84
C GLY A 246 1.36 3.91 -16.54
N LEU A 247 0.65 4.99 -16.23
CA LEU A 247 -0.18 5.06 -15.01
C LEU A 247 -1.31 4.03 -15.05
N LEU A 248 -2.07 4.02 -16.15
CA LEU A 248 -3.20 3.09 -16.29
C LEU A 248 -2.74 1.64 -16.44
N GLY A 249 -1.67 1.42 -17.21
CA GLY A 249 -1.13 0.07 -17.44
C GLY A 249 -0.55 -0.61 -16.20
N ALA A 250 -0.15 0.16 -15.17
CA ALA A 250 0.39 -0.37 -13.93
C ALA A 250 -0.66 -0.51 -12.81
N ALA A 251 -1.78 0.23 -12.87
CA ALA A 251 -2.86 0.16 -11.91
C ALA A 251 -3.77 -1.06 -12.14
N ASP A 252 -4.49 -1.49 -11.10
CA ASP A 252 -5.48 -2.57 -11.18
C ASP A 252 -6.79 -2.11 -11.84
N GLY A 253 -7.00 -0.80 -11.89
CA GLY A 253 -8.16 -0.21 -12.56
C GLY A 253 -8.20 1.31 -12.43
N ALA A 254 -9.24 1.91 -12.99
CA ALA A 254 -9.44 3.35 -12.93
C ALA A 254 -10.91 3.73 -12.80
N PHE A 255 -11.14 4.83 -12.08
CA PHE A 255 -12.40 5.54 -11.94
C PHE A 255 -12.29 6.87 -12.66
N VAL A 256 -13.16 7.12 -13.63
CA VAL A 256 -13.18 8.38 -14.40
C VAL A 256 -14.44 9.17 -14.06
N LEU A 257 -14.25 10.31 -13.37
CA LEU A 257 -15.36 11.21 -13.00
C LEU A 257 -15.50 12.34 -14.02
N GLN A 258 -16.65 12.42 -14.64
CA GLN A 258 -16.96 13.44 -15.64
C GLN A 258 -18.30 14.12 -15.39
N LYS A 259 -18.42 15.39 -15.79
CA LYS A 259 -19.68 16.11 -15.89
C LYS A 259 -20.04 16.28 -17.37
N GLU A 260 -21.25 15.94 -17.74
CA GLU A 260 -21.76 16.16 -19.11
C GLU A 260 -21.76 17.65 -19.48
N LYS A 261 -22.12 18.50 -18.52
CA LYS A 261 -22.08 19.98 -18.67
C LYS A 261 -21.43 20.58 -17.43
N ARG A 262 -20.57 21.61 -17.62
CA ARG A 262 -19.90 22.30 -16.50
C ARG A 262 -20.84 22.84 -15.44
N THR A 263 -22.04 23.27 -15.86
CA THR A 263 -23.11 23.82 -15.01
C THR A 263 -24.08 22.76 -14.50
N GLY A 264 -23.94 21.50 -14.95
CA GLY A 264 -24.82 20.39 -14.56
C GLY A 264 -24.56 19.95 -13.10
N ASN A 265 -25.62 19.48 -12.46
CA ASN A 265 -25.55 18.87 -11.12
C ASN A 265 -25.26 17.37 -11.17
N THR A 266 -25.24 16.78 -12.36
CA THR A 266 -25.02 15.35 -12.58
C THR A 266 -23.58 15.12 -13.02
N ALA A 267 -22.95 14.10 -12.45
CA ALA A 267 -21.67 13.58 -12.88
C ALA A 267 -21.81 12.07 -13.15
N VAL A 268 -21.04 11.58 -14.11
CA VAL A 268 -20.94 10.16 -14.45
C VAL A 268 -19.62 9.66 -13.91
N LEU A 269 -19.65 8.53 -13.21
CA LEU A 269 -18.49 7.78 -12.79
C LEU A 269 -18.40 6.51 -13.63
N GLU A 270 -17.35 6.41 -14.43
CA GLU A 270 -17.03 5.21 -15.20
C GLU A 270 -15.91 4.45 -14.51
N VAL A 271 -16.01 3.13 -14.49
CA VAL A 271 -15.06 2.24 -13.82
C VAL A 271 -14.53 1.24 -14.82
N SER A 272 -13.22 1.03 -14.83
CA SER A 272 -12.51 -0.01 -15.58
C SER A 272 -11.53 -0.69 -14.66
N GLY A 273 -11.50 -2.04 -14.68
CA GLY A 273 -10.59 -2.87 -13.89
C GLY A 273 -11.06 -4.31 -13.91
#